data_15d35896727fd7a79fdd194d63055487
#
_entry.id   15d35896727fd7a79fdd194d63055487
#
_cell.length_a   1.000
_cell.length_b   1.000
_cell.length_c   1.000
_cell.angle_alpha   90.00
_cell.angle_beta   90.00
_cell.angle_gamma   90.00
#
_symmetry.space_group_name_H-M   'P 1'
#
loop_
_entity.id
_entity.type
_entity.pdbx_description
1 polymer ?
#
loop_
_entity_poly.entity_id
_entity_poly.type
_entity_poly.pdbx_seq_one_letter_code
_entity_poly.pdbx_strand_id
1 'polypeptide(L)'
;MLELALSMNLPVSVHCRDKEESDEAYRLTYDILKDFSVSGGRFVIHSYSGTPEFMEKFAELGAWFGVNGMITFKKAENIRTLAKIYPAEKILLETDAPYLAPVPHRGKENTPAYIPLIAEALANVRGMTVEEISELTNRNAAALFGI
;
A
#
# COMPACT_ATOMS: atom_id res chain seq x y z
N MET A 1 18.33 -3.36 9.78
CA MET A 1 17.27 -3.95 8.90
C MET A 1 17.39 -3.47 7.46
N LEU A 2 17.38 -2.17 7.17
CA LEU A 2 17.48 -1.65 5.78
C LEU A 2 18.80 -2.01 5.10
N GLU A 3 19.93 -1.92 5.80
CA GLU A 3 21.25 -2.35 5.29
C GLU A 3 21.25 -3.84 4.89
N LEU A 4 20.61 -4.69 5.69
CA LEU A 4 20.49 -6.11 5.38
C LEU A 4 19.63 -6.32 4.12
N ALA A 5 18.50 -5.60 4.02
CA ALA A 5 17.65 -5.67 2.83
C ALA A 5 18.41 -5.25 1.55
N LEU A 6 19.20 -4.17 1.62
CA LEU A 6 20.08 -3.75 0.52
C LEU A 6 21.09 -4.83 0.15
N SER A 7 21.80 -5.39 1.14
CA SER A 7 22.83 -6.42 0.89
C SER A 7 22.26 -7.69 0.25
N MET A 8 20.99 -8.00 0.53
CA MET A 8 20.29 -9.16 -0.02
C MET A 8 19.40 -8.83 -1.24
N ASN A 9 19.38 -7.57 -1.68
CA ASN A 9 18.50 -7.09 -2.74
C ASN A 9 17.01 -7.42 -2.51
N LEU A 10 16.57 -7.35 -1.25
CA LEU A 10 15.18 -7.64 -0.87
C LEU A 10 14.37 -6.35 -0.71
N PRO A 11 13.10 -6.33 -1.16
CA PRO A 11 12.19 -5.25 -0.86
C PRO A 11 11.76 -5.27 0.61
N VAL A 12 11.38 -4.11 1.14
CA VAL A 12 10.95 -3.94 2.53
C VAL A 12 9.49 -3.55 2.59
N SER A 13 8.71 -4.20 3.46
CA SER A 13 7.38 -3.74 3.84
C SER A 13 7.47 -2.83 5.05
N VAL A 14 7.02 -1.59 4.90
CA VAL A 14 7.15 -0.52 5.89
C VAL A 14 5.79 -0.24 6.50
N HIS A 15 5.66 -0.42 7.82
CA HIS A 15 4.51 0.05 8.56
C HIS A 15 4.77 1.46 9.08
N CYS A 16 3.91 2.40 8.70
CA CYS A 16 3.94 3.78 9.19
C CYS A 16 2.52 4.28 9.41
N ARG A 17 2.22 4.66 10.64
CA ARG A 17 0.95 5.27 11.01
C ARG A 17 1.18 6.34 12.07
N ASP A 18 0.52 7.47 11.91
CA ASP A 18 0.55 8.55 12.89
C ASP A 18 -0.81 8.69 13.62
N LYS A 19 -0.81 9.53 14.66
CA LYS A 19 -2.04 9.97 15.31
C LYS A 19 -2.81 10.90 14.38
N GLU A 20 -4.10 11.07 14.64
CA GLU A 20 -4.89 12.11 13.97
C GLU A 20 -4.21 13.48 14.16
N GLU A 21 -4.16 14.28 13.09
CA GLU A 21 -3.58 15.62 13.04
C GLU A 21 -2.05 15.70 13.29
N SER A 22 -1.32 14.58 13.18
CA SER A 22 0.14 14.53 13.24
C SER A 22 0.72 13.91 11.98
N ASP A 23 1.84 14.46 11.49
CA ASP A 23 2.60 13.95 10.36
C ASP A 23 4.04 13.54 10.77
N GLU A 24 4.33 13.51 12.06
CA GLU A 24 5.67 13.27 12.58
C GLU A 24 6.22 11.91 12.19
N ALA A 25 5.40 10.84 12.31
CA ALA A 25 5.80 9.50 11.93
C ALA A 25 6.06 9.40 10.43
N TYR A 26 5.26 10.04 9.59
CA TYR A 26 5.46 10.07 8.13
C TYR A 26 6.73 10.82 7.76
N ARG A 27 7.02 11.96 8.41
CA ARG A 27 8.25 12.71 8.19
C ARG A 27 9.49 11.92 8.55
N LEU A 28 9.51 11.32 9.75
CA LEU A 28 10.63 10.49 10.19
C LEU A 28 10.84 9.27 9.28
N THR A 29 9.75 8.63 8.86
CA THR A 29 9.80 7.51 7.91
C THR A 29 10.35 7.96 6.56
N TYR A 30 9.93 9.11 6.05
CA TYR A 30 10.43 9.67 4.80
C TYR A 30 11.93 9.92 4.86
N ASP A 31 12.43 10.57 5.92
CA ASP A 31 13.85 10.87 6.08
C ASP A 31 14.71 9.59 6.07
N ILE A 32 14.25 8.53 6.74
CA ILE A 32 14.94 7.23 6.75
C ILE A 32 14.90 6.56 5.37
N LEU A 33 13.74 6.56 4.71
CA LEU A 33 13.56 5.87 3.42
C LEU A 33 14.21 6.60 2.26
N LYS A 34 14.43 7.91 2.37
CA LYS A 34 15.15 8.69 1.37
C LYS A 34 16.56 8.14 1.11
N ASP A 35 17.34 7.93 2.16
CA ASP A 35 18.69 7.37 2.04
C ASP A 35 18.67 5.92 1.53
N PHE A 36 17.68 5.14 1.99
CA PHE A 36 17.46 3.78 1.53
C PHE A 36 17.12 3.71 0.03
N SER A 37 16.24 4.57 -0.44
CA SER A 37 15.86 4.68 -1.86
C SER A 37 17.05 5.08 -2.75
N VAL A 38 17.80 6.11 -2.35
CA VAL A 38 19.01 6.56 -3.07
C VAL A 38 20.05 5.44 -3.20
N SER A 39 20.11 4.54 -2.21
CA SER A 39 20.97 3.35 -2.21
C SER A 39 20.40 2.18 -3.04
N GLY A 40 19.30 2.38 -3.78
CA GLY A 40 18.66 1.36 -4.61
C GLY A 40 17.67 0.46 -3.86
N GLY A 41 17.30 0.81 -2.63
CA GLY A 41 16.32 0.07 -1.84
C GLY A 41 14.91 0.16 -2.42
N ARG A 42 14.20 -0.96 -2.42
CA ARG A 42 12.80 -1.08 -2.86
C ARG A 42 11.90 -1.28 -1.65
N PHE A 43 10.74 -0.61 -1.61
CA PHE A 43 9.86 -0.72 -0.46
C PHE A 43 8.39 -0.47 -0.82
N VAL A 44 7.52 -1.04 -0.02
CA VAL A 44 6.08 -0.76 -0.01
C VAL A 44 5.69 -0.11 1.32
N ILE A 45 4.93 0.97 1.25
CA ILE A 45 4.24 1.49 2.44
C ILE A 45 2.96 0.67 2.61
N HIS A 46 3.02 -0.23 3.59
CA HIS A 46 1.91 -1.10 3.96
C HIS A 46 0.78 -0.27 4.58
N SER A 47 -0.45 -0.51 4.08
CA SER A 47 -1.67 0.04 4.70
C SER A 47 -1.65 1.58 4.86
N TYR A 48 -1.10 2.29 3.87
CA TYR A 48 -0.94 3.74 3.97
C TYR A 48 -2.28 4.45 4.16
N SER A 49 -2.34 5.31 5.19
CA SER A 49 -3.55 6.03 5.57
C SER A 49 -3.31 7.52 5.91
N GLY A 50 -2.14 8.03 5.54
CA GLY A 50 -1.74 9.43 5.77
C GLY A 50 -2.36 10.40 4.78
N THR A 51 -1.71 11.53 4.59
CA THR A 51 -2.15 12.61 3.70
C THR A 51 -1.71 12.39 2.26
N PRO A 52 -2.42 12.97 1.26
CA PRO A 52 -1.96 12.98 -0.12
C PRO A 52 -0.55 13.58 -0.30
N GLU A 53 -0.21 14.61 0.47
CA GLU A 53 1.11 15.25 0.41
C GLU A 53 2.24 14.27 0.75
N PHE A 54 2.13 13.50 1.83
CA PHE A 54 3.13 12.49 2.17
C PHE A 54 3.11 11.31 1.21
N MET A 55 1.95 10.96 0.67
CA MET A 55 1.86 9.94 -0.39
C MET A 55 2.71 10.36 -1.61
N GLU A 56 2.59 11.60 -2.07
CA GLU A 56 3.38 12.12 -3.19
C GLU A 56 4.89 12.08 -2.88
N LYS A 57 5.30 12.53 -1.69
CA LYS A 57 6.69 12.44 -1.24
C LYS A 57 7.23 11.00 -1.25
N PHE A 58 6.45 10.03 -0.76
CA PHE A 58 6.86 8.61 -0.81
C PHE A 58 6.88 8.08 -2.26
N ALA A 59 5.95 8.50 -3.11
CA ALA A 59 5.92 8.13 -4.52
C ALA A 59 7.17 8.64 -5.27
N GLU A 60 7.66 9.86 -4.97
CA GLU A 60 8.91 10.41 -5.49
C GLU A 60 10.14 9.56 -5.10
N LEU A 61 10.10 8.92 -3.94
CA LEU A 61 11.12 7.94 -3.53
C LEU A 61 10.95 6.56 -4.20
N GLY A 62 9.94 6.39 -5.04
CA GLY A 62 9.66 5.13 -5.73
C GLY A 62 8.88 4.10 -4.90
N ALA A 63 8.21 4.51 -3.82
CA ALA A 63 7.40 3.64 -2.99
C ALA A 63 6.30 2.91 -3.76
N TRP A 64 6.04 1.67 -3.39
CA TRP A 64 4.77 0.98 -3.65
C TRP A 64 3.79 1.24 -2.50
N PHE A 65 2.48 1.10 -2.78
CA PHE A 65 1.42 1.35 -1.81
C PHE A 65 0.49 0.14 -1.71
N GLY A 66 0.36 -0.40 -0.49
CA GLY A 66 -0.53 -1.51 -0.19
C GLY A 66 -1.98 -1.05 -0.01
N VAL A 67 -2.90 -1.68 -0.73
CA VAL A 67 -4.36 -1.47 -0.60
C VAL A 67 -4.98 -2.71 0.01
N ASN A 68 -5.64 -2.55 1.16
CA ASN A 68 -6.25 -3.63 1.92
C ASN A 68 -7.76 -3.43 2.15
N GLY A 69 -8.34 -4.27 3.02
CA GLY A 69 -9.76 -4.29 3.30
C GLY A 69 -10.37 -2.95 3.73
N MET A 70 -9.58 -1.99 4.21
CA MET A 70 -10.07 -0.66 4.59
C MET A 70 -10.76 0.08 3.44
N ILE A 71 -10.36 -0.15 2.18
CA ILE A 71 -10.98 0.49 1.02
C ILE A 71 -12.49 0.25 0.93
N THR A 72 -12.96 -0.88 1.49
CA THR A 72 -14.37 -1.28 1.53
C THR A 72 -15.15 -0.65 2.68
N PHE A 73 -14.49 0.01 3.64
CA PHE A 73 -15.15 0.49 4.85
C PHE A 73 -15.96 1.77 4.58
N LYS A 74 -17.17 1.85 5.15
CA LYS A 74 -18.10 2.95 4.92
C LYS A 74 -17.48 4.33 5.18
N LYS A 75 -16.70 4.47 6.25
CA LYS A 75 -16.09 5.74 6.68
C LYS A 75 -14.66 5.98 6.15
N ALA A 76 -14.15 5.15 5.24
CA ALA A 76 -12.78 5.22 4.74
C ALA A 76 -12.66 6.02 3.44
N GLU A 77 -13.26 7.21 3.39
CA GLU A 77 -13.21 8.07 2.19
C GLU A 77 -11.78 8.52 1.88
N ASN A 78 -10.99 8.82 2.90
CA ASN A 78 -9.56 9.14 2.75
C ASN A 78 -8.79 8.01 2.05
N ILE A 79 -9.05 6.75 2.40
CA ILE A 79 -8.39 5.58 1.78
C ILE A 79 -8.78 5.47 0.30
N ARG A 80 -10.06 5.69 -0.05
CA ARG A 80 -10.50 5.69 -1.45
C ARG A 80 -9.89 6.84 -2.24
N THR A 81 -9.79 8.03 -1.64
CA THR A 81 -9.11 9.18 -2.25
C THR A 81 -7.65 8.87 -2.55
N LEU A 82 -6.91 8.30 -1.59
CA LEU A 82 -5.53 7.88 -1.79
C LEU A 82 -5.41 6.79 -2.87
N ALA A 83 -6.25 5.74 -2.79
CA ALA A 83 -6.24 4.64 -3.76
C ALA A 83 -6.53 5.11 -5.20
N LYS A 84 -7.28 6.22 -5.36
CA LYS A 84 -7.55 6.82 -6.67
C LYS A 84 -6.32 7.51 -7.27
N ILE A 85 -5.47 8.12 -6.44
CA ILE A 85 -4.32 8.93 -6.88
C ILE A 85 -2.98 8.19 -6.81
N TYR A 86 -2.90 6.99 -6.21
CA TYR A 86 -1.66 6.20 -6.24
C TYR A 86 -1.16 5.99 -7.68
N PRO A 87 0.17 6.08 -7.93
CA PRO A 87 0.73 5.70 -9.22
C PRO A 87 0.31 4.28 -9.60
N ALA A 88 -0.27 4.09 -10.79
CA ALA A 88 -0.86 2.81 -11.18
C ALA A 88 0.15 1.66 -11.10
N GLU A 89 1.39 1.90 -11.54
CA GLU A 89 2.48 0.94 -11.53
C GLU A 89 3.08 0.64 -10.14
N LYS A 90 2.54 1.26 -9.10
CA LYS A 90 3.03 1.14 -7.72
C LYS A 90 1.97 0.64 -6.73
N ILE A 91 0.80 0.23 -7.20
CA ILE A 91 -0.27 -0.31 -6.34
C ILE A 91 -0.09 -1.80 -6.15
N LEU A 92 -0.26 -2.25 -4.90
CA LEU A 92 -0.34 -3.66 -4.52
C LEU A 92 -1.64 -3.94 -3.80
N LEU A 93 -2.14 -5.17 -3.89
CA LEU A 93 -3.21 -5.67 -3.03
C LEU A 93 -2.60 -6.42 -1.86
N GLU A 94 -3.15 -6.21 -0.67
CA GLU A 94 -2.71 -6.86 0.57
C GLU A 94 -3.91 -7.13 1.50
N THR A 95 -3.72 -7.86 2.57
CA THR A 95 -4.83 -8.19 3.49
C THR A 95 -4.69 -7.57 4.87
N ASP A 96 -3.50 -7.53 5.43
CA ASP A 96 -3.21 -7.29 6.86
C ASP A 96 -3.86 -8.38 7.76
N ALA A 97 -4.01 -9.61 7.21
CA ALA A 97 -4.58 -10.73 7.96
C ALA A 97 -3.79 -11.00 9.27
N PRO A 98 -4.48 -11.30 10.37
CA PRO A 98 -5.91 -11.59 10.53
C PRO A 98 -6.82 -10.37 10.73
N TYR A 99 -6.29 -9.17 10.56
CA TYR A 99 -6.99 -7.89 10.77
C TYR A 99 -7.63 -7.35 9.48
N LEU A 100 -8.43 -6.30 9.62
CA LEU A 100 -8.98 -5.47 8.53
C LEU A 100 -9.81 -6.24 7.49
N ALA A 101 -10.54 -7.30 7.89
CA ALA A 101 -11.42 -8.05 6.99
C ALA A 101 -12.34 -7.10 6.19
N PRO A 102 -12.40 -7.23 4.84
CA PRO A 102 -13.24 -6.37 4.00
C PRO A 102 -14.73 -6.60 4.23
N VAL A 103 -15.56 -5.66 3.83
CA VAL A 103 -17.02 -5.87 3.73
C VAL A 103 -17.28 -6.96 2.67
N PRO A 104 -18.21 -7.94 2.92
CA PRO A 104 -19.16 -8.01 4.03
C PRO A 104 -18.62 -8.74 5.30
N HIS A 105 -17.34 -9.07 5.36
CA HIS A 105 -16.76 -9.91 6.43
C HIS A 105 -16.21 -9.11 7.63
N ARG A 106 -16.53 -7.82 7.74
CA ARG A 106 -16.11 -7.01 8.88
C ARG A 106 -16.44 -7.64 10.23
N GLY A 107 -15.46 -7.60 11.16
CA GLY A 107 -15.59 -8.20 12.49
C GLY A 107 -15.29 -9.71 12.54
N LYS A 108 -14.98 -10.32 11.39
CA LYS A 108 -14.44 -11.68 11.31
C LYS A 108 -12.92 -11.65 11.11
N GLU A 109 -12.28 -12.78 11.29
CA GLU A 109 -10.88 -12.96 10.95
C GLU A 109 -10.66 -12.78 9.44
N ASN A 110 -9.64 -12.00 9.08
CA ASN A 110 -9.27 -11.75 7.69
C ASN A 110 -8.40 -12.91 7.15
N THR A 111 -8.45 -13.10 5.84
CA THR A 111 -7.71 -14.15 5.15
C THR A 111 -7.32 -13.68 3.74
N PRO A 112 -6.21 -14.20 3.16
CA PRO A 112 -5.86 -13.93 1.76
C PRO A 112 -6.95 -14.26 0.74
N ALA A 113 -7.89 -15.16 1.06
CA ALA A 113 -9.04 -15.46 0.23
C ALA A 113 -9.96 -14.25 -0.04
N TYR A 114 -9.82 -13.16 0.71
CA TYR A 114 -10.62 -11.94 0.53
C TYR A 114 -9.97 -10.90 -0.40
N ILE A 115 -8.78 -11.17 -0.97
CA ILE A 115 -8.15 -10.29 -1.97
C ILE A 115 -9.10 -9.94 -3.13
N PRO A 116 -9.92 -10.85 -3.69
CA PRO A 116 -10.87 -10.49 -4.74
C PRO A 116 -11.85 -9.37 -4.37
N LEU A 117 -12.30 -9.31 -3.10
CA LEU A 117 -13.19 -8.24 -2.62
C LEU A 117 -12.48 -6.87 -2.57
N ILE A 118 -11.19 -6.89 -2.27
CA ILE A 118 -10.35 -5.67 -2.26
C ILE A 118 -10.11 -5.21 -3.70
N ALA A 119 -9.83 -6.15 -4.62
CA ALA A 119 -9.66 -5.86 -6.04
C ALA A 119 -10.92 -5.24 -6.65
N GLU A 120 -12.09 -5.78 -6.34
CA GLU A 120 -13.38 -5.23 -6.77
C GLU A 120 -13.60 -3.80 -6.27
N ALA A 121 -13.32 -3.54 -4.98
CA ALA A 121 -13.43 -2.21 -4.41
C ALA A 121 -12.46 -1.22 -5.06
N LEU A 122 -11.22 -1.62 -5.32
CA LEU A 122 -10.23 -0.80 -6.00
C LEU A 122 -10.63 -0.52 -7.46
N ALA A 123 -11.14 -1.53 -8.17
CA ALA A 123 -11.66 -1.40 -9.53
C ALA A 123 -12.75 -0.32 -9.61
N ASN A 124 -13.72 -0.37 -8.69
CA ASN A 124 -14.77 0.63 -8.59
C ASN A 124 -14.22 2.05 -8.32
N VAL A 125 -13.23 2.19 -7.44
CA VAL A 125 -12.60 3.48 -7.10
C VAL A 125 -11.85 4.06 -8.29
N ARG A 126 -11.20 3.23 -9.09
CA ARG A 126 -10.38 3.66 -10.23
C ARG A 126 -11.10 3.68 -11.58
N GLY A 127 -12.35 3.20 -11.62
CA GLY A 127 -13.12 3.09 -12.86
C GLY A 127 -12.53 2.08 -13.85
N MET A 128 -11.96 1.00 -13.32
CA MET A 128 -11.35 -0.10 -14.05
C MET A 128 -12.16 -1.40 -13.86
N THR A 129 -11.91 -2.42 -14.66
CA THR A 129 -12.44 -3.76 -14.40
C THR A 129 -11.61 -4.49 -13.33
N VAL A 130 -12.16 -5.55 -12.75
CA VAL A 130 -11.46 -6.39 -11.77
C VAL A 130 -10.26 -7.10 -12.42
N GLU A 131 -10.43 -7.51 -13.67
CA GLU A 131 -9.39 -8.13 -14.49
C GLU A 131 -8.20 -7.17 -14.70
N GLU A 132 -8.47 -5.92 -15.09
CA GLU A 132 -7.43 -4.89 -15.26
C GLU A 132 -6.69 -4.60 -13.95
N ILE A 133 -7.40 -4.51 -12.82
CA ILE A 133 -6.77 -4.36 -11.49
C ILE A 133 -5.91 -5.57 -11.15
N SER A 134 -6.41 -6.79 -11.40
CA SER A 134 -5.67 -8.02 -11.11
C SER A 134 -4.38 -8.11 -11.93
N GLU A 135 -4.44 -7.83 -13.23
CA GLU A 135 -3.27 -7.81 -14.10
C GLU A 135 -2.27 -6.72 -13.69
N LEU A 136 -2.77 -5.52 -13.38
CA LEU A 136 -1.95 -4.39 -12.94
C LEU A 136 -1.18 -4.73 -11.66
N THR A 137 -1.90 -5.19 -10.63
CA THR A 137 -1.32 -5.44 -9.31
C THR A 137 -0.41 -6.67 -9.29
N ASN A 138 -0.69 -7.68 -10.14
CA ASN A 138 0.20 -8.82 -10.33
C ASN A 138 1.53 -8.40 -10.97
N ARG A 139 1.50 -7.57 -12.03
CA ARG A 139 2.73 -7.01 -12.62
C ARG A 139 3.51 -6.19 -11.63
N ASN A 140 2.82 -5.38 -10.81
CA ASN A 140 3.45 -4.55 -9.80
C ASN A 140 4.11 -5.41 -8.70
N ALA A 141 3.46 -6.48 -8.27
CA ALA A 141 4.02 -7.43 -7.32
C ALA A 141 5.27 -8.11 -7.88
N ALA A 142 5.20 -8.59 -9.13
CA ALA A 142 6.35 -9.16 -9.81
C ALA A 142 7.53 -8.16 -9.89
N ALA A 143 7.25 -6.91 -10.22
CA ALA A 143 8.28 -5.85 -10.29
C ALA A 143 8.91 -5.54 -8.93
N LEU A 144 8.11 -5.51 -7.84
CA LEU A 144 8.64 -5.25 -6.50
C LEU A 144 9.45 -6.43 -5.97
N PHE A 145 8.88 -7.63 -6.04
CA PHE A 145 9.46 -8.83 -5.41
C PHE A 145 10.45 -9.58 -6.30
N GLY A 146 10.49 -9.30 -7.60
CA GLY A 146 11.42 -9.96 -8.54
C GLY A 146 11.03 -11.42 -8.85
N ILE A 147 9.72 -11.70 -8.93
CA ILE A 147 9.17 -13.04 -9.19
C ILE A 147 8.51 -13.11 -10.58
#